data_635cbce7bbbea5d406b76e897eb5f7a2
#
_entry.id   635cbce7bbbea5d406b76e897eb5f7a2
#
_cell.length_a   1.000
_cell.length_b   1.000
_cell.length_c   1.000
_cell.angle_alpha   90.00
_cell.angle_beta   90.00
_cell.angle_gamma   90.00
#
_symmetry.space_group_name_H-M   'P 1'
#
loop_
_entity.id
_entity.type
_entity.pdbx_description
1 polymer ?
#
loop_
_entity_poly.entity_id
_entity_poly.type
_entity_poly.pdbx_seq_one_letter_code
_entity_poly.pdbx_strand_id
1 'polypeptide(L)' 'MAFKVRFSEERDRMSDYDTGDVYDFLEGGVLSIAYAPNKAKWTEYHGPGTWVRVAAEAHHLPGQSGH' A
#
# COMPACT_ATOMS: atom_id res chain seq x y z
N MET A 1 7.81 4.59 -8.93
CA MET A 1 6.48 4.45 -8.31
C MET A 1 5.95 3.08 -8.61
N ALA A 2 5.88 2.25 -7.59
CA ALA A 2 5.43 0.88 -7.77
C ALA A 2 3.93 0.74 -7.56
N PHE A 3 3.42 1.42 -6.57
CA PHE A 3 1.98 1.44 -6.34
C PHE A 3 1.55 2.73 -5.65
N LYS A 4 0.25 2.98 -5.74
CA LYS A 4 -0.38 4.16 -5.15
C LYS A 4 -1.59 3.72 -4.36
N VAL A 5 -1.85 4.38 -3.25
CA VAL A 5 -3.04 4.14 -2.43
C VAL A 5 -3.81 5.43 -2.28
N ARG A 6 -5.11 5.34 -2.51
CA ARG A 6 -6.01 6.45 -2.25
C ARG A 6 -6.72 6.18 -0.93
N PHE A 7 -6.47 7.05 0.04
CA PHE A 7 -7.14 6.97 1.33
C PHE A 7 -8.43 7.79 1.32
N SER A 8 -9.37 7.44 2.17
CA SER A 8 -10.67 8.11 2.19
C SER A 8 -10.58 9.61 2.54
N GLU A 9 -9.52 10.02 3.23
CA GLU A 9 -9.31 11.42 3.58
C GLU A 9 -8.64 12.22 2.47
N GLU A 10 -8.08 11.56 1.48
CA GLU A 10 -7.35 12.19 0.39
C GLU A 10 -8.20 12.17 -0.88
N ARG A 11 -8.95 13.24 -1.10
CA ARG A 11 -9.94 13.27 -2.19
C ARG A 11 -9.34 13.29 -3.58
N ASP A 12 -8.29 14.08 -3.78
CA ASP A 12 -7.81 14.39 -5.13
C ASP A 12 -6.39 13.88 -5.41
N ARG A 13 -5.84 13.09 -4.51
CA ARG A 13 -4.49 12.57 -4.73
C ARG A 13 -4.33 11.21 -4.09
N MET A 14 -3.29 10.52 -4.52
CA MET A 14 -2.96 9.20 -4.01
C MET A 14 -1.56 9.27 -3.40
N SER A 15 -1.37 8.50 -2.34
CA SER A 15 -0.05 8.34 -1.74
C SER A 15 0.79 7.41 -2.60
N ASP A 16 2.03 7.81 -2.89
CA ASP A 16 2.95 7.04 -3.72
C ASP A 16 3.87 6.19 -2.85
N TYR A 17 4.11 4.98 -3.31
CA TYR A 17 5.00 4.02 -2.64
C TYR A 17 6.01 3.46 -3.63
N ASP A 18 7.15 3.03 -3.11
CA ASP A 18 8.26 2.56 -3.93
C ASP A 18 8.23 1.06 -4.13
N THR A 19 9.10 0.57 -5.02
CA THR A 19 9.20 -0.86 -5.34
C THR A 19 9.58 -1.72 -4.15
N GLY A 20 10.31 -1.16 -3.18
CA GLY A 20 10.68 -1.90 -1.97
C GLY A 20 9.59 -2.01 -0.93
N ASP A 21 8.54 -1.22 -1.09
CA ASP A 21 7.40 -1.27 -0.17
C ASP A 21 6.45 -2.40 -0.61
N VAL A 22 5.78 -3.01 0.36
CA VAL A 22 4.89 -4.14 0.11
C VAL A 22 3.51 -3.82 0.62
N TYR A 23 2.51 -4.01 -0.23
CA TYR A 23 1.12 -3.90 0.19
C TYR A 23 0.48 -5.30 0.20
N ASP A 24 -0.52 -5.49 1.03
CA ASP A 24 -1.27 -6.73 1.06
C ASP A 24 -2.70 -6.48 1.53
N PHE A 25 -3.60 -7.33 1.10
CA PHE A 25 -5.00 -7.27 1.50
C PHE A 25 -5.26 -8.38 2.51
N LEU A 26 -5.71 -8.01 3.68
CA LEU A 26 -5.99 -8.94 4.76
C LEU A 26 -7.49 -9.14 4.92
N GLU A 27 -7.88 -10.15 5.67
CA GLU A 27 -9.27 -10.41 5.97
C GLU A 27 -9.97 -9.19 6.57
N GLY A 28 -11.24 -9.04 6.26
CA GLY A 28 -12.04 -7.97 6.81
C GLY A 28 -11.84 -6.62 6.12
N GLY A 29 -11.18 -6.60 4.97
CA GLY A 29 -10.98 -5.35 4.22
C GLY A 29 -9.83 -4.50 4.74
N VAL A 30 -8.87 -5.10 5.42
CA VAL A 30 -7.69 -4.41 5.94
C VAL A 30 -6.61 -4.38 4.89
N LEU A 31 -6.02 -3.20 4.69
CA LEU A 31 -4.85 -3.01 3.83
C LEU A 31 -3.61 -2.90 4.71
N SER A 32 -2.60 -3.73 4.46
CA SER A 32 -1.32 -3.61 5.13
C SER A 32 -0.28 -3.02 4.18
N ILE A 33 0.59 -2.16 4.71
CA ILE A 33 1.71 -1.57 3.97
C ILE A 33 2.96 -1.76 4.80
N ALA A 34 3.86 -2.59 4.28
CA ALA A 34 5.16 -2.81 4.89
C ALA A 34 6.19 -1.99 4.14
N TYR A 35 6.83 -1.08 4.83
CA TYR A 35 7.83 -0.20 4.23
C TYR A 35 9.15 -0.93 4.01
N ALA A 36 9.89 -0.48 3.00
CA ALA A 36 11.26 -0.94 2.79
C ALA A 36 12.09 -0.70 4.06
N PRO A 37 12.99 -1.62 4.44
CA PRO A 37 13.73 -1.51 5.71
C PRO A 37 14.54 -0.22 5.88
N ASN A 38 14.95 0.40 4.78
CA ASN A 38 15.70 1.67 4.83
C ASN A 38 14.80 2.88 5.07
N LYS A 39 13.48 2.72 5.00
CA LYS A 39 12.54 3.82 5.25
C LYS A 39 11.97 3.75 6.65
N ALA A 40 11.43 2.59 7.02
CA ALA A 40 10.79 2.39 8.30
C ALA A 40 10.84 0.91 8.66
N LYS A 41 10.77 0.62 9.96
CA LYS A 41 10.84 -0.76 10.44
C LYS A 41 9.49 -1.26 10.95
N TRP A 42 8.40 -0.70 10.44
CA TRP A 42 7.08 -1.11 10.86
C TRP A 42 6.18 -1.35 9.65
N THR A 43 5.09 -2.02 9.91
CA THR A 43 4.03 -2.22 8.95
C THR A 43 2.81 -1.44 9.41
N GLU A 44 2.18 -0.73 8.49
CA GLU A 44 0.94 -0.02 8.77
C GLU A 44 -0.25 -0.89 8.39
N TYR A 45 -1.28 -0.86 9.21
CA TYR A 45 -2.53 -1.55 8.94
C TYR A 45 -3.63 -0.52 8.86
N HIS A 46 -4.31 -0.48 7.73
CA HIS A 46 -5.40 0.46 7.48
C HIS A 46 -6.71 -0.31 7.46
N GLY A 47 -7.61 0.05 8.37
CA GLY A 47 -8.88 -0.64 8.51
C GLY A 47 -9.81 -0.42 7.34
N PRO A 48 -10.88 -1.23 7.23
CA PRO A 48 -11.86 -1.08 6.17
C PRO A 48 -12.50 0.31 6.23
N GLY A 49 -12.69 0.93 5.06
CA GLY A 49 -13.26 2.27 4.98
C GLY A 49 -12.24 3.40 5.09
N THR A 50 -11.00 3.12 5.46
CA THR A 50 -9.95 4.16 5.53
C THR A 50 -9.18 4.28 4.22
N TRP A 51 -9.27 3.29 3.35
CA TRP A 51 -8.66 3.31 2.02
C TRP A 51 -9.73 2.98 0.98
N VAL A 52 -9.52 3.50 -0.22
CA VAL A 52 -10.52 3.40 -1.29
C VAL A 52 -10.01 2.60 -2.47
N ARG A 53 -8.74 2.80 -2.82
CA ARG A 53 -8.21 2.21 -4.05
C ARG A 53 -6.72 1.99 -3.94
N VAL A 54 -6.25 0.89 -4.48
CA VAL A 54 -4.83 0.61 -4.67
C VAL A 54 -4.60 0.40 -6.16
N ALA A 55 -3.67 1.15 -6.71
CA ALA A 55 -3.25 0.99 -8.10
C ALA A 55 -1.77 0.61 -8.11
N ALA A 56 -1.46 -0.54 -8.65
CA ALA A 56 -0.10 -1.08 -8.64
C ALA A 56 0.36 -1.44 -10.04
N GLU A 57 1.67 -1.38 -10.27
CA GLU A 57 2.25 -1.86 -11.50
C GLU A 57 2.02 -3.37 -11.62
N ALA A 58 1.91 -3.87 -12.85
CA ALA A 58 1.50 -5.25 -13.10
C ALA A 58 2.39 -6.30 -12.43
N HIS A 59 3.66 -5.99 -12.25
CA HIS A 59 4.62 -6.92 -11.63
C HIS A 59 4.68 -6.80 -10.10
N HIS A 60 4.03 -5.78 -9.53
CA HIS A 60 4.03 -5.56 -8.09
C HIS A 60 2.77 -6.18 -7.48
N LEU A 61 2.84 -7.47 -7.21
CA LEU A 61 1.71 -8.23 -6.69
C LEU A 61 1.55 -8.05 -5.18
N PRO A 62 0.31 -8.22 -4.66
CA PRO A 62 0.09 -8.15 -3.22
C PRO A 62 0.95 -9.12 -2.44
N GLY A 63 1.53 -8.67 -1.34
CA GLY A 63 2.38 -9.49 -0.49
C GLY A 63 3.80 -9.64 -1.00
N GLN A 64 4.17 -8.96 -2.08
CA GLN A 64 5.49 -9.04 -2.69
C GLN A 64 6.06 -7.66 -2.94
N SER A 65 7.39 -7.54 -2.93
CA SER A 65 8.03 -6.31 -3.38
C SER A 65 7.98 -6.23 -4.90
N GLY A 66 8.15 -5.03 -5.44
CA GLY A 66 8.16 -4.81 -6.88
C GLY A 66 9.48 -5.10 -7.57
N HIS A 67 10.43 -5.67 -6.84
CA HIS A 67 11.75 -6.00 -7.40
C HIS A 67 11.73 -7.30 -8.21
#